data_58b1028d285a913e03d7e5c5ceaa5006
#
_entry.id   58b1028d285a913e03d7e5c5ceaa5006
#
_cell.length_a   1.000
_cell.length_b   1.000
_cell.length_c   1.000
_cell.angle_alpha   90.00
_cell.angle_beta   90.00
_cell.angle_gamma   90.00
#
_symmetry.space_group_name_H-M   'P 1'
#
loop_
_entity.id
_entity.type
_entity.pdbx_description
1 polymer ?
#
loop_
_entity_poly.entity_id
_entity_poly.type
_entity_poly.pdbx_seq_one_letter_code
_entity_poly.pdbx_strand_id
1 'polypeptide(L)'
;MIKKYNYFFKDNIADVPDFPKDGINYKDISPVIALPHMFRLALLNMLQGHNNELWAGVESRGFIFAAGLSGVNGGGVLMIRKKGKLPPPVIGKEYSLEYGTDTLEVKPAGERKSVVLVDDVLATGGTLKASYDVLKL
;
A
#
# COMPACT_ATOMS: atom_id res chain seq x y z
N MET A 1 0.60 -21.93 -7.45
CA MET A 1 -0.25 -21.08 -8.30
C MET A 1 0.33 -19.67 -8.48
N ILE A 2 1.04 -19.09 -7.51
CA ILE A 2 1.62 -17.73 -7.54
C ILE A 2 2.63 -17.53 -8.69
N LYS A 3 3.45 -18.52 -9.04
CA LYS A 3 4.49 -18.38 -10.09
C LYS A 3 3.95 -18.10 -11.50
N LYS A 4 2.74 -18.51 -11.83
CA LYS A 4 2.17 -18.37 -13.18
C LYS A 4 1.73 -16.93 -13.50
N TYR A 5 1.41 -16.13 -12.48
CA TYR A 5 0.93 -14.75 -12.65
C TYR A 5 2.05 -13.69 -12.62
N ASN A 6 3.23 -14.04 -12.07
CA ASN A 6 4.36 -13.10 -11.99
C ASN A 6 4.84 -12.61 -13.37
N TYR A 7 4.85 -13.48 -14.38
CA TYR A 7 5.22 -13.07 -15.74
C TYR A 7 4.23 -12.10 -16.35
N PHE A 8 2.94 -12.29 -16.08
CA PHE A 8 1.88 -11.49 -16.64
C PHE A 8 1.90 -10.01 -16.15
N PHE A 9 2.22 -9.79 -14.89
CA PHE A 9 2.38 -8.43 -14.36
C PHE A 9 3.70 -7.80 -14.77
N LYS A 10 4.78 -8.58 -14.82
CA LYS A 10 6.12 -8.08 -15.09
C LYS A 10 6.21 -7.36 -16.44
N ASP A 11 5.54 -7.88 -17.46
CA ASP A 11 5.54 -7.30 -18.80
C ASP A 11 4.70 -6.00 -18.91
N ASN A 12 3.91 -5.70 -17.87
CA ASN A 12 3.03 -4.53 -17.81
C ASN A 12 3.41 -3.54 -16.70
N ILE A 13 4.52 -3.77 -16.01
CA ILE A 13 5.12 -2.82 -15.08
C ILE A 13 6.32 -2.20 -15.78
N ALA A 14 6.25 -0.91 -16.07
CA ALA A 14 7.35 -0.23 -16.74
C ALA A 14 8.44 0.18 -15.75
N ASP A 15 9.69 -0.03 -16.16
CA ASP A 15 10.85 0.51 -15.47
C ASP A 15 11.18 1.89 -16.01
N VAL A 16 11.13 2.90 -15.13
CA VAL A 16 11.49 4.28 -15.47
C VAL A 16 12.76 4.63 -14.71
N PRO A 17 13.93 4.56 -15.35
CA PRO A 17 15.18 4.91 -14.70
C PRO A 17 15.23 6.41 -14.39
N ASP A 18 15.98 6.76 -13.35
CA ASP A 18 16.27 8.13 -12.94
C ASP A 18 15.03 8.99 -12.68
N PHE A 19 13.96 8.40 -12.13
CA PHE A 19 12.73 9.09 -11.79
C PHE A 19 12.31 8.82 -10.32
N PRO A 20 11.90 9.86 -9.55
CA PRO A 20 11.92 11.31 -9.84
C PRO A 20 13.29 11.97 -9.71
N LYS A 21 14.34 11.20 -9.42
CA LYS A 21 15.74 11.64 -9.23
C LYS A 21 16.69 10.60 -9.82
N ASP A 22 17.88 11.05 -10.20
CA ASP A 22 18.96 10.18 -10.64
C ASP A 22 19.21 9.02 -9.66
N GLY A 23 19.43 7.83 -10.19
CA GLY A 23 19.67 6.60 -9.43
C GLY A 23 18.42 5.88 -8.91
N ILE A 24 17.22 6.45 -9.06
CA ILE A 24 15.97 5.79 -8.68
C ILE A 24 15.37 5.11 -9.91
N ASN A 25 15.15 3.80 -9.82
CA ASN A 25 14.41 3.06 -10.82
C ASN A 25 12.94 2.95 -10.37
N TYR A 26 12.08 3.81 -10.92
CA TYR A 26 10.66 3.86 -10.60
C TYR A 26 9.90 2.74 -11.31
N LYS A 27 9.08 2.02 -10.56
CA LYS A 27 8.17 1.00 -11.10
C LYS A 27 6.81 1.63 -11.40
N ASP A 28 6.53 1.86 -12.67
CA ASP A 28 5.25 2.39 -13.10
C ASP A 28 4.23 1.27 -13.26
N ILE A 29 3.25 1.28 -12.38
CA ILE A 29 2.12 0.33 -12.36
C ILE A 29 0.88 0.86 -13.07
N SER A 30 0.94 2.06 -13.65
CA SER A 30 -0.20 2.68 -14.33
C SER A 30 -0.83 1.77 -15.40
N PRO A 31 -0.05 1.03 -16.22
CA PRO A 31 -0.62 0.10 -17.18
C PRO A 31 -1.43 -1.03 -16.52
N VAL A 32 -0.99 -1.52 -15.36
CA VAL A 32 -1.71 -2.57 -14.61
C VAL A 32 -3.03 -2.04 -14.07
N ILE A 33 -3.02 -0.83 -13.52
CA ILE A 33 -4.23 -0.20 -12.94
C ILE A 33 -5.22 0.19 -14.04
N ALA A 34 -4.74 0.68 -15.18
CA ALA A 34 -5.57 1.14 -16.30
C ALA A 34 -6.30 0.00 -17.00
N LEU A 35 -5.83 -1.24 -16.91
CA LEU A 35 -6.44 -2.40 -17.54
C LEU A 35 -7.36 -3.15 -16.54
N PRO A 36 -8.70 -3.11 -16.74
CA PRO A 36 -9.64 -3.65 -15.74
C PRO A 36 -9.40 -5.10 -15.37
N HIS A 37 -9.05 -5.95 -16.35
CA HIS A 37 -8.77 -7.38 -16.11
C HIS A 37 -7.47 -7.58 -15.32
N MET A 38 -6.45 -6.76 -15.55
CA MET A 38 -5.18 -6.84 -14.84
C MET A 38 -5.33 -6.34 -13.41
N PHE A 39 -5.96 -5.19 -13.22
CA PHE A 39 -6.22 -4.65 -11.90
C PHE A 39 -7.05 -5.64 -11.06
N ARG A 40 -8.12 -6.19 -11.65
CA ARG A 40 -8.93 -7.22 -10.98
C ARG A 40 -8.10 -8.45 -10.61
N LEU A 41 -7.23 -8.92 -11.50
CA LEU A 41 -6.36 -10.07 -11.23
C LEU A 41 -5.37 -9.77 -10.09
N ALA A 42 -4.81 -8.55 -10.04
CA ALA A 42 -3.95 -8.12 -8.92
C ALA A 42 -4.71 -8.18 -7.60
N LEU A 43 -5.92 -7.61 -7.54
CA LEU A 43 -6.75 -7.64 -6.33
C LEU A 43 -7.06 -9.07 -5.89
N LEU A 44 -7.45 -9.95 -6.81
CA LEU A 44 -7.74 -11.35 -6.49
C LEU A 44 -6.52 -12.11 -5.97
N ASN A 45 -5.32 -11.78 -6.46
CA ASN A 45 -4.09 -12.36 -5.93
C ASN A 45 -3.76 -11.85 -4.52
N MET A 46 -4.02 -10.58 -4.24
CA MET A 46 -3.81 -9.97 -2.92
C MET A 46 -4.83 -10.47 -1.89
N LEU A 47 -6.02 -10.89 -2.31
CA LEU A 47 -7.08 -11.41 -1.44
C LEU A 47 -6.77 -12.75 -0.79
N GLN A 48 -5.78 -13.50 -1.27
CA GLN A 48 -5.58 -14.91 -0.89
C GLN A 48 -5.57 -15.15 0.63
N GLY A 49 -6.66 -15.70 1.14
CA GLY A 49 -6.77 -16.15 2.53
C GLY A 49 -7.04 -15.05 3.56
N HIS A 50 -7.23 -13.81 3.14
CA HIS A 50 -7.54 -12.71 4.05
C HIS A 50 -9.05 -12.53 4.23
N ASN A 51 -9.48 -12.63 5.49
CA ASN A 51 -10.80 -12.23 5.94
C ASN A 51 -10.61 -11.21 7.07
N ASN A 52 -10.69 -9.93 6.74
CA ASN A 52 -10.30 -8.84 7.61
C ASN A 52 -11.36 -7.74 7.67
N GLU A 53 -11.28 -6.93 8.71
CA GLU A 53 -12.19 -5.80 8.93
C GLU A 53 -11.75 -4.55 8.21
N LEU A 54 -10.43 -4.35 8.05
CA LEU A 54 -9.85 -3.16 7.44
C LEU A 54 -8.72 -3.50 6.47
N TRP A 55 -8.67 -2.74 5.37
CA TRP A 55 -7.57 -2.69 4.42
C TRP A 55 -6.82 -1.38 4.63
N ALA A 56 -5.63 -1.44 5.17
CA ALA A 56 -4.80 -0.26 5.44
C ALA A 56 -3.88 0.02 4.24
N GLY A 57 -4.21 1.03 3.46
CA GLY A 57 -3.40 1.45 2.31
C GLY A 57 -2.38 2.51 2.69
N VAL A 58 -1.15 2.37 2.18
CA VAL A 58 -0.08 3.36 2.37
C VAL A 58 -0.14 4.44 1.28
N GLU A 59 0.04 5.70 1.68
CA GLU A 59 0.02 6.83 0.74
C GLU A 59 1.13 6.69 -0.31
N SER A 60 0.80 6.79 -1.57
CA SER A 60 -0.50 7.10 -2.12
C SER A 60 -1.09 5.92 -2.92
N ARG A 61 -0.25 5.12 -3.60
CA ARG A 61 -0.69 4.06 -4.51
C ARG A 61 -1.34 2.89 -3.77
N GLY A 62 -0.91 2.62 -2.53
CA GLY A 62 -1.55 1.63 -1.66
C GLY A 62 -3.04 1.89 -1.42
N PHE A 63 -3.52 3.14 -1.51
CA PHE A 63 -4.95 3.48 -1.40
C PHE A 63 -5.80 2.84 -2.49
N ILE A 64 -5.27 2.79 -3.71
CA ILE A 64 -5.97 2.23 -4.87
C ILE A 64 -6.26 0.74 -4.63
N PHE A 65 -5.25 0.02 -4.15
CA PHE A 65 -5.40 -1.41 -3.85
C PHE A 65 -6.27 -1.66 -2.63
N ALA A 66 -6.09 -0.89 -1.55
CA ALA A 66 -6.93 -1.01 -0.36
C ALA A 66 -8.41 -0.75 -0.67
N ALA A 67 -8.73 0.28 -1.46
CA ALA A 67 -10.09 0.57 -1.91
C ALA A 67 -10.64 -0.54 -2.83
N GLY A 68 -9.82 -1.01 -3.76
CA GLY A 68 -10.20 -2.12 -4.65
C GLY A 68 -10.49 -3.42 -3.88
N LEU A 69 -9.66 -3.76 -2.92
CA LEU A 69 -9.82 -4.94 -2.06
C LEU A 69 -11.08 -4.83 -1.19
N SER A 70 -11.34 -3.66 -0.61
CA SER A 70 -12.57 -3.37 0.13
C SER A 70 -13.82 -3.58 -0.75
N GLY A 71 -13.77 -3.09 -2.00
CA GLY A 71 -14.87 -3.25 -2.95
C GLY A 71 -15.12 -4.70 -3.39
N VAL A 72 -14.08 -5.53 -3.44
CA VAL A 72 -14.19 -6.94 -3.87
C VAL A 72 -14.55 -7.88 -2.73
N ASN A 73 -14.01 -7.66 -1.54
CA ASN A 73 -14.10 -8.58 -0.40
C ASN A 73 -14.84 -8.01 0.81
N GLY A 74 -15.28 -6.77 0.76
CA GLY A 74 -15.81 -6.07 1.92
C GLY A 74 -14.70 -5.59 2.86
N GLY A 75 -15.10 -5.11 4.03
CA GLY A 75 -14.24 -4.44 4.99
C GLY A 75 -14.11 -2.95 4.71
N GLY A 76 -13.58 -2.21 5.67
CA GLY A 76 -13.34 -0.77 5.53
C GLY A 76 -11.96 -0.47 4.94
N VAL A 77 -11.73 0.81 4.61
CA VAL A 77 -10.42 1.31 4.18
C VAL A 77 -9.84 2.21 5.26
N LEU A 78 -8.58 2.01 5.58
CA LEU A 78 -7.82 2.86 6.50
C LEU A 78 -6.64 3.48 5.72
N MET A 79 -6.54 4.80 5.75
CA MET A 79 -5.45 5.50 5.06
C MET A 79 -4.28 5.73 6.01
N ILE A 80 -3.08 5.27 5.62
CA ILE A 80 -1.82 5.61 6.28
C ILE A 80 -1.17 6.71 5.47
N ARG A 81 -0.97 7.87 6.09
CA ARG A 81 -0.52 9.08 5.40
C ARG A 81 0.67 9.73 6.05
N LYS A 82 1.39 10.53 5.30
CA LYS A 82 2.41 11.41 5.84
C LYS A 82 1.82 12.47 6.76
N LYS A 83 2.61 12.92 7.72
CA LYS A 83 2.23 13.91 8.73
C LYS A 83 1.51 15.12 8.14
N GLY A 84 0.44 15.52 8.80
CA GLY A 84 -0.36 16.69 8.42
C GLY A 84 -1.31 16.48 7.25
N LYS A 85 -1.47 15.25 6.77
CA LYS A 85 -2.39 14.91 5.68
C LYS A 85 -3.76 14.41 6.17
N LEU A 86 -3.89 14.13 7.46
CA LEU A 86 -5.14 13.71 8.09
C LEU A 86 -5.60 14.75 9.10
N PRO A 87 -6.92 15.04 9.18
CA PRO A 87 -7.44 15.89 10.23
C PRO A 87 -7.38 15.15 11.58
N PRO A 88 -7.20 15.86 12.72
CA PRO A 88 -7.21 15.24 14.03
C PRO A 88 -8.58 14.58 14.37
N PRO A 89 -8.63 13.62 15.32
CA PRO A 89 -7.50 13.00 15.99
C PRO A 89 -6.73 12.05 15.06
N VAL A 90 -5.41 11.96 15.24
CA VAL A 90 -4.52 11.04 14.52
C VAL A 90 -3.58 10.32 15.49
N ILE A 91 -3.16 9.13 15.11
CA ILE A 91 -2.08 8.38 15.74
C ILE A 91 -0.87 8.49 14.81
N GLY A 92 0.27 8.94 15.32
CA GLY A 92 1.48 9.16 14.52
C GLY A 92 2.67 8.35 15.01
N LYS A 93 3.51 7.91 14.06
CA LYS A 93 4.77 7.25 14.33
C LYS A 93 5.88 7.83 13.47
N GLU A 94 6.91 8.35 14.12
CA GLU A 94 8.14 8.78 13.45
C GLU A 94 9.00 7.56 13.11
N TYR A 95 9.65 7.60 11.96
CA TYR A 95 10.58 6.57 11.50
C TYR A 95 11.77 7.19 10.76
N SER A 96 12.91 6.49 10.81
CA SER A 96 14.14 6.92 10.16
C SER A 96 14.15 6.56 8.68
N LEU A 97 14.64 7.47 7.86
CA LEU A 97 14.99 7.26 6.47
C LEU A 97 16.53 7.26 6.35
N GLU A 98 17.04 6.93 5.17
CA GLU A 98 18.49 7.06 4.89
C GLU A 98 18.97 8.50 5.10
N TYR A 99 18.12 9.49 4.83
CA TYR A 99 18.39 10.91 4.96
C TYR A 99 17.27 11.60 5.75
N GLY A 100 17.32 11.49 7.09
CA GLY A 100 16.38 12.17 7.98
C GLY A 100 15.31 11.29 8.60
N THR A 101 14.24 11.92 9.08
CA THR A 101 13.07 11.24 9.64
C THR A 101 11.80 11.67 8.91
N ASP A 102 10.80 10.79 8.91
CA ASP A 102 9.45 11.12 8.43
C ASP A 102 8.44 10.55 9.44
N THR A 103 7.20 10.99 9.37
CA THR A 103 6.15 10.52 10.28
C THR A 103 4.97 10.01 9.44
N LEU A 104 4.50 8.82 9.76
CA LEU A 104 3.23 8.31 9.25
C LEU A 104 2.14 8.50 10.29
N GLU A 105 0.97 8.84 9.81
CA GLU A 105 -0.24 9.07 10.60
C GLU A 105 -1.37 8.20 10.10
N VAL A 106 -2.23 7.79 11.05
CA VAL A 106 -3.43 7.01 10.78
C VAL A 106 -4.55 7.52 11.68
N LYS A 107 -5.80 7.40 11.22
CA LYS A 107 -6.97 7.65 12.07
C LYS A 107 -7.16 6.51 13.06
N PRO A 108 -7.59 6.81 14.30
CA PRO A 108 -8.00 5.76 15.22
C PRO A 108 -9.05 4.84 14.57
N ALA A 109 -8.81 3.57 14.55
CA ALA A 109 -9.67 2.57 13.90
C ALA A 109 -10.72 1.95 14.84
N GLY A 110 -10.75 2.39 16.11
CA GLY A 110 -11.60 1.80 17.13
C GLY A 110 -11.15 0.38 17.51
N GLU A 111 -12.06 -0.42 18.02
CA GLU A 111 -11.80 -1.80 18.49
C GLU A 111 -11.71 -2.80 17.32
N ARG A 112 -10.99 -2.47 16.23
CA ARG A 112 -10.84 -3.35 15.09
C ARG A 112 -9.81 -4.44 15.39
N LYS A 113 -10.17 -5.69 15.08
CA LYS A 113 -9.37 -6.88 15.43
C LYS A 113 -8.44 -7.34 14.34
N SER A 114 -8.75 -7.02 13.09
CA SER A 114 -7.94 -7.44 11.95
C SER A 114 -7.75 -6.33 10.94
N VAL A 115 -6.49 -6.07 10.61
CA VAL A 115 -6.08 -5.07 9.61
C VAL A 115 -5.07 -5.72 8.68
N VAL A 116 -5.30 -5.63 7.38
CA VAL A 116 -4.32 -6.03 6.36
C VAL A 116 -3.68 -4.79 5.79
N LEU A 117 -2.36 -4.70 5.93
CA LEU A 117 -1.55 -3.62 5.39
C LEU A 117 -1.28 -3.87 3.91
N VAL A 118 -1.54 -2.87 3.08
CA VAL A 118 -1.47 -2.96 1.62
C VAL A 118 -0.59 -1.85 1.05
N ASP A 119 0.37 -2.25 0.23
CA ASP A 119 1.14 -1.34 -0.61
C ASP A 119 1.47 -2.01 -1.94
N ASP A 120 1.88 -1.27 -2.94
CA ASP A 120 2.17 -1.78 -4.28
C ASP A 120 3.66 -2.06 -4.51
N VAL A 121 4.55 -1.44 -3.75
CA VAL A 121 6.01 -1.58 -3.88
C VAL A 121 6.65 -1.88 -2.54
N LEU A 122 7.44 -2.95 -2.53
CA LEU A 122 8.36 -3.26 -1.46
C LEU A 122 9.79 -2.95 -1.93
N ALA A 123 10.31 -1.77 -1.57
CA ALA A 123 11.72 -1.42 -1.81
C ALA A 123 12.60 -1.89 -0.64
N THR A 124 12.99 -1.00 0.26
CA THR A 124 13.79 -1.33 1.45
C THR A 124 12.97 -1.91 2.60
N GLY A 125 11.65 -1.77 2.54
CA GLY A 125 10.72 -2.17 3.61
C GLY A 125 10.54 -1.15 4.72
N GLY A 126 11.26 -0.04 4.71
CA GLY A 126 11.19 0.99 5.77
C GLY A 126 9.79 1.56 5.96
N THR A 127 9.14 1.96 4.87
CA THR A 127 7.76 2.49 4.90
C THR A 127 6.76 1.44 5.39
N LEU A 128 6.90 0.20 4.93
CA LEU A 128 6.01 -0.88 5.35
C LEU A 128 6.17 -1.19 6.84
N LYS A 129 7.40 -1.22 7.34
CA LYS A 129 7.67 -1.40 8.77
C LYS A 129 7.08 -0.26 9.60
N ALA A 130 7.30 1.00 9.20
CA ALA A 130 6.73 2.17 9.89
C ALA A 130 5.20 2.15 9.89
N SER A 131 4.59 1.74 8.77
CA SER A 131 3.14 1.56 8.64
C SER A 131 2.61 0.49 9.59
N TYR A 132 3.30 -0.63 9.70
CA TYR A 132 2.97 -1.68 10.66
C TYR A 132 3.09 -1.18 12.12
N ASP A 133 4.15 -0.44 12.42
CA ASP A 133 4.38 0.08 13.77
C ASP A 133 3.30 1.09 14.19
N VAL A 134 2.84 1.97 13.28
CA VAL A 134 1.77 2.95 13.60
C VAL A 134 0.41 2.27 13.81
N LEU A 135 0.17 1.16 13.13
CA LEU A 135 -1.07 0.39 13.29
C LEU A 135 -1.15 -0.38 14.62
N LYS A 136 -0.03 -0.51 15.33
CA LYS A 136 0.03 -1.18 16.65
C LYS A 136 -0.16 -0.25 17.85
N LEU A 137 -0.22 1.05 17.61
CA LEU A 137 -0.44 2.05 18.65
C LEU A 137 -1.92 2.24 18.92
#